data_114cef40a1994f13d1dd0d53bece2b97
#
_entry.id   114cef40a1994f13d1dd0d53bece2b97
#
_cell.length_a   1.000
_cell.length_b   1.000
_cell.length_c   1.000
_cell.angle_alpha   90.00
_cell.angle_beta   90.00
_cell.angle_gamma   90.00
#
_symmetry.space_group_name_H-M   'P 1'
#
loop_
_entity.id
_entity.type
_entity.pdbx_description
1 polymer ?
#
loop_
_entity_poly.entity_id
_entity_poly.type
_entity_poly.pdbx_seq_one_letter_code
_entity_poly.pdbx_strand_id
1 'polypeptide(L)'
;MTQTIENRAYGVDVSSFNNANVTEYTNAGANFVLVKVSEGLDYRNPKAKAQVDSTKQNNVVPMGYHYAHFGADSNRAVQEGNYAISSAKLAGVVVGSFLACDNEQGSGNETGGDREANTTAILTFLDTIVSAGYKPLLYSGAYLMKNKINTSRILAKYPDCLWVAAYNGKIANDANFGYFPSMDGVAIWQFTDNWKGLSVDSNIAVKSLKIDANVNKPVSQPVNTSTQPKTWTDVQGMTWHEEHGTFITGGAINLRWGANTQSTLIATLPAGSEVKYNAWARDNAGRVWLQQPRENGHDGYLVGRVGTEAWGTFK
;
A
#
# COMPACT_ATOMS: atom_id res chain seq x y z
N MET A 1 18.83 9.23 6.25
CA MET A 1 19.95 8.86 5.32
C MET A 1 19.30 8.42 4.02
N THR A 2 19.83 8.89 2.90
CA THR A 2 19.41 8.39 1.57
C THR A 2 20.11 7.07 1.33
N GLN A 3 19.38 6.03 0.98
CA GLN A 3 19.92 4.75 0.51
C GLN A 3 19.78 4.69 -1.01
N THR A 4 20.76 4.14 -1.69
CA THR A 4 20.73 3.96 -3.16
C THR A 4 20.87 2.49 -3.47
N ILE A 5 19.93 1.97 -4.28
CA ILE A 5 20.09 0.69 -4.96
C ILE A 5 20.78 1.02 -6.28
N GLU A 6 21.97 0.50 -6.46
CA GLU A 6 22.77 0.82 -7.65
C GLU A 6 22.22 0.11 -8.90
N ASN A 7 22.48 0.71 -10.06
CA ASN A 7 22.21 0.05 -11.32
C ASN A 7 22.93 -1.31 -11.37
N ARG A 8 22.25 -2.34 -11.85
CA ARG A 8 22.69 -3.74 -11.88
C ARG A 8 22.70 -4.46 -10.53
N ALA A 9 22.22 -3.85 -9.45
CA ALA A 9 22.02 -4.55 -8.19
C ALA A 9 20.91 -5.61 -8.35
N TYR A 10 21.14 -6.80 -7.82
CA TYR A 10 20.14 -7.86 -7.71
C TYR A 10 19.25 -7.65 -6.50
N GLY A 11 18.01 -8.09 -6.59
CA GLY A 11 17.04 -8.15 -5.50
C GLY A 11 16.10 -9.32 -5.66
N VAL A 12 15.26 -9.53 -4.66
CA VAL A 12 14.21 -10.53 -4.69
C VAL A 12 12.87 -9.90 -4.34
N ASP A 13 11.78 -10.53 -4.77
CA ASP A 13 10.46 -10.22 -4.22
C ASP A 13 9.90 -11.44 -3.50
N VAL A 14 9.22 -11.17 -2.39
CA VAL A 14 8.77 -12.18 -1.45
C VAL A 14 7.34 -11.94 -0.99
N SER A 15 6.64 -13.01 -0.71
CA SER A 15 5.27 -13.02 -0.20
C SER A 15 5.13 -13.97 1.00
N SER A 16 3.90 -14.32 1.36
CA SER A 16 3.64 -15.33 2.40
C SER A 16 4.11 -16.74 2.03
N PHE A 17 4.36 -16.99 0.75
CA PHE A 17 4.90 -18.30 0.29
C PHE A 17 6.39 -18.47 0.60
N ASN A 18 7.12 -17.36 0.77
CA ASN A 18 8.54 -17.37 1.09
C ASN A 18 8.79 -17.37 2.61
N ASN A 19 10.02 -17.62 3.01
CA ASN A 19 10.42 -17.55 4.41
C ASN A 19 10.30 -16.13 4.98
N ALA A 20 10.02 -16.03 6.27
CA ALA A 20 10.07 -14.74 6.99
C ALA A 20 11.52 -14.23 7.14
N ASN A 21 12.49 -15.14 7.21
CA ASN A 21 13.91 -14.80 7.21
C ASN A 21 14.45 -14.80 5.77
N VAL A 22 14.93 -13.63 5.31
CA VAL A 22 15.45 -13.43 3.95
C VAL A 22 16.98 -13.54 3.85
N THR A 23 17.65 -13.97 4.91
CA THR A 23 19.12 -14.03 4.97
C THR A 23 19.73 -14.90 3.87
N GLU A 24 19.08 -15.99 3.47
CA GLU A 24 19.55 -16.82 2.36
C GLU A 24 19.62 -16.05 1.03
N TYR A 25 18.64 -15.18 0.76
CA TYR A 25 18.60 -14.37 -0.46
C TYR A 25 19.66 -13.26 -0.44
N THR A 26 19.86 -12.63 0.73
CA THR A 26 20.88 -11.59 0.89
C THR A 26 22.28 -12.17 0.81
N ASN A 27 22.52 -13.36 1.37
CA ASN A 27 23.78 -14.11 1.21
C ASN A 27 24.04 -14.52 -0.24
N ALA A 28 22.98 -14.76 -1.03
CA ALA A 28 23.09 -15.05 -2.46
C ALA A 28 23.38 -13.78 -3.30
N GLY A 29 23.33 -12.58 -2.70
CA GLY A 29 23.68 -11.31 -3.32
C GLY A 29 22.51 -10.35 -3.55
N ALA A 30 21.35 -10.55 -2.93
CA ALA A 30 20.25 -9.60 -2.99
C ALA A 30 20.58 -8.32 -2.19
N ASN A 31 20.47 -7.17 -2.86
CA ASN A 31 20.73 -5.84 -2.30
C ASN A 31 19.44 -5.05 -2.04
N PHE A 32 18.29 -5.59 -2.43
CA PHE A 32 16.97 -5.06 -2.10
C PHE A 32 15.96 -6.19 -2.05
N VAL A 33 14.87 -5.98 -1.30
CA VAL A 33 13.76 -6.93 -1.20
C VAL A 33 12.45 -6.18 -1.35
N LEU A 34 11.62 -6.58 -2.33
CA LEU A 34 10.25 -6.15 -2.43
C LEU A 34 9.37 -7.14 -1.64
N VAL A 35 8.66 -6.65 -0.65
CA VAL A 35 7.83 -7.47 0.24
C VAL A 35 6.36 -7.25 -0.08
N LYS A 36 5.60 -8.32 -0.37
CA LYS A 36 4.13 -8.23 -0.46
C LYS A 36 3.61 -7.73 0.88
N VAL A 37 2.99 -6.57 0.89
CA VAL A 37 2.41 -6.02 2.12
C VAL A 37 0.93 -6.32 2.22
N SER A 38 0.22 -6.35 1.08
CA SER A 38 -1.23 -6.57 1.02
C SER A 38 -1.71 -7.01 -0.36
N GLU A 39 -2.99 -7.39 -0.42
CA GLU A 39 -3.72 -7.76 -1.63
C GLU A 39 -5.18 -7.35 -1.48
N GLY A 40 -5.80 -6.80 -2.51
CA GLY A 40 -7.17 -6.32 -2.47
C GLY A 40 -7.45 -5.42 -1.27
N LEU A 41 -8.58 -5.64 -0.58
CA LEU A 41 -8.98 -4.84 0.59
C LEU A 41 -8.98 -5.61 1.91
N ASP A 42 -8.70 -6.90 1.90
CA ASP A 42 -8.91 -7.80 3.04
C ASP A 42 -7.71 -8.69 3.39
N TYR A 43 -6.70 -8.78 2.52
CA TYR A 43 -5.51 -9.58 2.80
C TYR A 43 -4.28 -8.72 3.12
N ARG A 44 -3.62 -9.05 4.23
CA ARG A 44 -2.25 -8.60 4.56
C ARG A 44 -1.34 -9.81 4.66
N ASN A 45 -0.14 -9.68 4.09
CA ASN A 45 0.86 -10.72 4.23
C ASN A 45 1.26 -10.88 5.72
N PRO A 46 0.96 -12.01 6.36
CA PRO A 46 1.24 -12.20 7.79
C PRO A 46 2.75 -12.23 8.11
N LYS A 47 3.59 -12.45 7.09
CA LYS A 47 5.05 -12.46 7.24
C LYS A 47 5.70 -11.11 6.91
N ALA A 48 4.94 -10.12 6.39
CA ALA A 48 5.50 -8.88 5.86
C ALA A 48 6.42 -8.15 6.86
N LYS A 49 5.96 -7.99 8.10
CA LYS A 49 6.80 -7.33 9.12
C LYS A 49 8.10 -8.07 9.39
N ALA A 50 8.06 -9.37 9.53
CA ALA A 50 9.25 -10.19 9.79
C ALA A 50 10.21 -10.19 8.57
N GLN A 51 9.68 -10.21 7.34
CA GLN A 51 10.47 -10.11 6.11
C GLN A 51 11.15 -8.73 6.00
N VAL A 52 10.45 -7.64 6.30
CA VAL A 52 11.01 -6.27 6.33
C VAL A 52 12.06 -6.14 7.43
N ASP A 53 11.80 -6.66 8.63
CA ASP A 53 12.76 -6.60 9.74
C ASP A 53 14.03 -7.42 9.40
N SER A 54 13.88 -8.63 8.86
CA SER A 54 15.01 -9.46 8.41
C SER A 54 15.80 -8.77 7.29
N THR A 55 15.14 -8.09 6.35
CA THR A 55 15.81 -7.30 5.29
C THR A 55 16.70 -6.22 5.91
N LYS A 56 16.17 -5.46 6.87
CA LYS A 56 16.92 -4.41 7.57
C LYS A 56 18.09 -4.95 8.39
N GLN A 57 17.91 -6.08 9.07
CA GLN A 57 18.96 -6.76 9.85
C GLN A 57 20.14 -7.20 8.97
N ASN A 58 19.88 -7.51 7.71
CA ASN A 58 20.91 -7.82 6.72
C ASN A 58 21.50 -6.58 6.02
N ASN A 59 21.16 -5.36 6.48
CA ASN A 59 21.58 -4.08 5.88
C ASN A 59 21.15 -3.92 4.40
N VAL A 60 20.06 -4.55 4.03
CA VAL A 60 19.46 -4.52 2.69
C VAL A 60 18.21 -3.64 2.72
N VAL A 61 17.86 -3.09 1.57
CA VAL A 61 16.77 -2.10 1.43
C VAL A 61 15.43 -2.79 1.28
N PRO A 62 14.46 -2.59 2.21
CA PRO A 62 13.10 -3.08 2.03
C PRO A 62 12.25 -2.09 1.22
N MET A 63 11.51 -2.63 0.27
CA MET A 63 10.42 -1.99 -0.47
C MET A 63 9.14 -2.78 -0.28
N GLY A 64 7.99 -2.22 -0.66
CA GLY A 64 6.70 -2.92 -0.55
C GLY A 64 6.03 -3.10 -1.89
N TYR A 65 5.11 -4.09 -1.99
CA TYR A 65 4.16 -4.17 -3.09
C TYR A 65 2.77 -4.63 -2.63
N HIS A 66 1.77 -4.21 -3.39
CA HIS A 66 0.38 -4.53 -3.20
C HIS A 66 -0.16 -5.23 -4.44
N TYR A 67 -0.71 -6.42 -4.29
CA TYR A 67 -1.37 -7.14 -5.37
C TYR A 67 -2.77 -6.55 -5.59
N ALA A 68 -2.99 -5.97 -6.76
CA ALA A 68 -4.19 -5.22 -7.08
C ALA A 68 -5.37 -6.13 -7.43
N HIS A 69 -6.56 -5.75 -6.97
CA HIS A 69 -7.85 -6.34 -7.34
C HIS A 69 -8.81 -5.32 -7.95
N PHE A 70 -8.36 -4.10 -8.21
CA PHE A 70 -9.23 -3.01 -8.65
C PHE A 70 -9.58 -3.05 -10.15
N GLY A 71 -8.86 -3.83 -10.98
CA GLY A 71 -9.10 -3.86 -12.44
C GLY A 71 -9.12 -2.46 -13.05
N ALA A 72 -10.26 -2.05 -13.61
CA ALA A 72 -10.48 -0.72 -14.18
C ALA A 72 -11.24 0.24 -13.25
N ASP A 73 -11.52 -0.15 -12.00
CA ASP A 73 -12.27 0.67 -11.04
C ASP A 73 -11.35 1.63 -10.27
N SER A 74 -11.38 2.91 -10.64
CA SER A 74 -10.58 3.95 -9.99
C SER A 74 -10.98 4.21 -8.54
N ASN A 75 -12.26 4.03 -8.17
CA ASN A 75 -12.69 4.21 -6.78
C ASN A 75 -12.10 3.10 -5.90
N ARG A 76 -12.14 1.87 -6.38
CA ARG A 76 -11.50 0.75 -5.71
C ARG A 76 -9.97 0.92 -5.66
N ALA A 77 -9.35 1.46 -6.71
CA ALA A 77 -7.92 1.75 -6.73
C ALA A 77 -7.49 2.73 -5.62
N VAL A 78 -8.30 3.75 -5.29
CA VAL A 78 -8.06 4.62 -4.12
C VAL A 78 -8.14 3.84 -2.82
N GLN A 79 -9.14 2.97 -2.66
CA GLN A 79 -9.32 2.18 -1.44
C GLN A 79 -8.14 1.22 -1.25
N GLU A 80 -7.76 0.50 -2.30
CA GLU A 80 -6.61 -0.42 -2.28
C GLU A 80 -5.28 0.32 -2.07
N GLY A 81 -5.11 1.52 -2.65
CA GLY A 81 -3.96 2.38 -2.40
C GLY A 81 -3.83 2.77 -0.91
N ASN A 82 -4.93 3.17 -0.27
CA ASN A 82 -4.95 3.46 1.17
C ASN A 82 -4.68 2.21 2.01
N TYR A 83 -5.22 1.06 1.60
CA TYR A 83 -4.96 -0.22 2.26
C TYR A 83 -3.49 -0.64 2.15
N ALA A 84 -2.89 -0.46 0.98
CA ALA A 84 -1.47 -0.69 0.72
C ALA A 84 -0.58 0.20 1.61
N ILE A 85 -0.89 1.50 1.72
CA ILE A 85 -0.20 2.47 2.57
C ILE A 85 -0.22 2.03 4.04
N SER A 86 -1.40 1.68 4.56
CA SER A 86 -1.54 1.22 5.94
C SER A 86 -0.77 -0.07 6.19
N SER A 87 -0.81 -1.01 5.24
CA SER A 87 -0.12 -2.30 5.30
C SER A 87 1.41 -2.13 5.24
N ALA A 88 1.90 -1.24 4.36
CA ALA A 88 3.32 -0.90 4.27
C ALA A 88 3.86 -0.29 5.57
N LYS A 89 3.10 0.61 6.20
CA LYS A 89 3.45 1.19 7.51
C LYS A 89 3.52 0.13 8.60
N LEU A 90 2.52 -0.77 8.67
CA LEU A 90 2.50 -1.88 9.64
C LEU A 90 3.67 -2.85 9.44
N ALA A 91 4.03 -3.14 8.20
CA ALA A 91 5.19 -3.96 7.88
C ALA A 91 6.52 -3.26 8.19
N GLY A 92 6.52 -1.94 8.36
CA GLY A 92 7.72 -1.15 8.61
C GLY A 92 8.46 -0.72 7.35
N VAL A 93 7.81 -0.71 6.18
CA VAL A 93 8.31 -0.07 4.96
C VAL A 93 8.20 1.44 5.15
N VAL A 94 9.33 2.11 5.17
CA VAL A 94 9.40 3.54 5.52
C VAL A 94 8.88 4.43 4.38
N VAL A 95 8.28 5.55 4.74
CA VAL A 95 7.93 6.62 3.78
C VAL A 95 9.21 7.13 3.10
N GLY A 96 9.14 7.40 1.80
CA GLY A 96 10.31 7.68 0.95
C GLY A 96 10.91 6.43 0.30
N SER A 97 10.48 5.21 0.71
CA SER A 97 10.74 3.97 -0.01
C SER A 97 9.75 3.76 -1.16
N PHE A 98 9.96 2.71 -1.94
CA PHE A 98 9.06 2.34 -3.02
C PHE A 98 7.90 1.49 -2.51
N LEU A 99 6.71 1.75 -3.07
CA LEU A 99 5.53 0.91 -2.92
C LEU A 99 4.98 0.62 -4.32
N ALA A 100 4.94 -0.65 -4.70
CA ALA A 100 4.53 -1.03 -6.05
C ALA A 100 3.04 -1.37 -6.09
N CYS A 101 2.40 -1.01 -7.22
CA CYS A 101 1.17 -1.60 -7.70
C CYS A 101 1.53 -2.85 -8.49
N ASP A 102 1.18 -4.02 -8.00
CA ASP A 102 1.30 -5.28 -8.70
C ASP A 102 -0.02 -5.53 -9.46
N ASN A 103 -0.01 -5.23 -10.76
CA ASN A 103 -1.18 -5.31 -11.62
C ASN A 103 -1.02 -6.41 -12.66
N GLU A 104 -1.51 -7.58 -12.32
CA GLU A 104 -1.48 -8.74 -13.21
C GLU A 104 -2.84 -9.44 -13.27
N GLN A 105 -3.08 -10.20 -14.34
CA GLN A 105 -4.29 -11.00 -14.48
C GLN A 105 -4.26 -12.14 -13.46
N GLY A 106 -5.27 -12.23 -12.62
CA GLY A 106 -5.35 -13.28 -11.62
C GLY A 106 -6.66 -13.27 -10.87
N SER A 107 -6.78 -14.13 -9.86
CA SER A 107 -7.97 -14.18 -9.02
C SER A 107 -8.23 -12.84 -8.37
N GLY A 108 -9.39 -12.25 -8.66
CA GLY A 108 -9.82 -10.95 -8.12
C GLY A 108 -9.38 -9.73 -8.93
N ASN A 109 -8.49 -9.86 -9.93
CA ASN A 109 -8.06 -8.74 -10.77
C ASN A 109 -8.36 -8.99 -12.26
N GLU A 110 -9.31 -8.26 -12.81
CA GLU A 110 -9.70 -8.34 -14.22
C GLU A 110 -9.00 -7.25 -15.05
N THR A 111 -7.87 -7.61 -15.65
CA THR A 111 -7.04 -6.71 -16.48
C THR A 111 -7.38 -6.75 -17.96
N GLY A 112 -8.35 -7.59 -18.36
CA GLY A 112 -8.75 -7.83 -19.75
C GLY A 112 -9.53 -6.70 -20.41
N GLY A 113 -10.00 -5.71 -19.63
CA GLY A 113 -10.89 -4.64 -20.06
C GLY A 113 -10.22 -3.56 -20.94
N ASP A 114 -10.83 -2.38 -20.92
CA ASP A 114 -10.36 -1.22 -21.68
C ASP A 114 -8.97 -0.73 -21.18
N ARG A 115 -8.06 -0.55 -22.09
CA ARG A 115 -6.67 -0.15 -21.81
C ARG A 115 -6.56 1.19 -21.08
N GLU A 116 -7.38 2.17 -21.49
CA GLU A 116 -7.34 3.50 -20.88
C GLU A 116 -8.01 3.52 -19.50
N ALA A 117 -9.06 2.75 -19.31
CA ALA A 117 -9.70 2.57 -17.99
C ALA A 117 -8.75 1.88 -17.01
N ASN A 118 -8.11 0.77 -17.41
CA ASN A 118 -7.07 0.11 -16.62
C ASN A 118 -5.96 1.09 -16.22
N THR A 119 -5.45 1.85 -17.21
CA THR A 119 -4.39 2.83 -16.98
C THR A 119 -4.82 3.93 -16.02
N THR A 120 -6.07 4.38 -16.10
CA THR A 120 -6.61 5.41 -15.20
C THR A 120 -6.71 4.88 -13.77
N ALA A 121 -7.17 3.66 -13.55
CA ALA A 121 -7.22 3.04 -12.24
C ALA A 121 -5.81 2.84 -11.64
N ILE A 122 -4.84 2.38 -12.44
CA ILE A 122 -3.43 2.27 -12.04
C ILE A 122 -2.88 3.63 -11.62
N LEU A 123 -3.06 4.68 -12.44
CA LEU A 123 -2.62 6.03 -12.10
C LEU A 123 -3.24 6.53 -10.79
N THR A 124 -4.51 6.24 -10.58
CA THR A 124 -5.21 6.60 -9.34
C THR A 124 -4.60 5.92 -8.10
N PHE A 125 -4.25 4.64 -8.21
CA PHE A 125 -3.53 3.94 -7.14
C PHE A 125 -2.15 4.57 -6.89
N LEU A 126 -1.37 4.81 -7.97
CA LEU A 126 -0.04 5.42 -7.87
C LEU A 126 -0.10 6.82 -7.26
N ASP A 127 -1.08 7.64 -7.65
CA ASP A 127 -1.32 8.97 -7.07
C ASP A 127 -1.59 8.89 -5.57
N THR A 128 -2.38 7.90 -5.16
CA THR A 128 -2.73 7.69 -3.75
C THR A 128 -1.50 7.38 -2.91
N ILE A 129 -0.65 6.45 -3.36
CA ILE A 129 0.57 6.10 -2.60
C ILE A 129 1.62 7.22 -2.61
N VAL A 130 1.74 7.96 -3.73
CA VAL A 130 2.64 9.12 -3.83
C VAL A 130 2.19 10.25 -2.90
N SER A 131 0.89 10.50 -2.77
CA SER A 131 0.34 11.49 -1.83
C SER A 131 0.68 11.15 -0.37
N ALA A 132 0.92 9.88 -0.06
CA ALA A 132 1.39 9.43 1.25
C ALA A 132 2.92 9.41 1.39
N GLY A 133 3.64 9.88 0.36
CA GLY A 133 5.10 10.04 0.34
C GLY A 133 5.88 8.78 -0.06
N TYR A 134 5.23 7.74 -0.59
CA TYR A 134 5.91 6.61 -1.19
C TYR A 134 6.32 6.91 -2.64
N LYS A 135 7.38 6.26 -3.12
CA LYS A 135 7.78 6.32 -4.52
C LYS A 135 7.05 5.22 -5.30
N PRO A 136 6.47 5.54 -6.47
CA PRO A 136 5.65 4.60 -7.20
C PRO A 136 6.51 3.61 -7.99
N LEU A 137 6.06 2.35 -8.03
CA LEU A 137 6.41 1.35 -9.04
C LEU A 137 5.13 0.72 -9.57
N LEU A 138 5.13 0.36 -10.84
CA LEU A 138 4.10 -0.45 -11.48
C LEU A 138 4.70 -1.77 -11.92
N TYR A 139 4.30 -2.86 -11.27
CA TYR A 139 4.64 -4.21 -11.72
C TYR A 139 3.56 -4.76 -12.64
N SER A 140 4.01 -5.39 -13.68
CA SER A 140 3.20 -6.28 -14.53
C SER A 140 4.09 -7.11 -15.45
N GLY A 141 3.52 -8.18 -16.01
CA GLY A 141 4.17 -8.92 -17.11
C GLY A 141 4.30 -8.08 -18.37
N ALA A 142 5.36 -8.31 -19.15
CA ALA A 142 5.67 -7.56 -20.38
C ALA A 142 4.50 -7.54 -21.39
N TYR A 143 3.70 -8.61 -21.45
CA TYR A 143 2.52 -8.67 -22.31
C TYR A 143 1.45 -7.63 -21.90
N LEU A 144 1.09 -7.58 -20.62
CA LEU A 144 0.08 -6.63 -20.12
C LEU A 144 0.57 -5.19 -20.26
N MET A 145 1.84 -4.93 -19.95
CA MET A 145 2.48 -3.62 -20.14
C MET A 145 2.32 -3.11 -21.59
N LYS A 146 2.52 -3.98 -22.58
CA LYS A 146 2.43 -3.61 -23.99
C LYS A 146 0.98 -3.47 -24.49
N ASN A 147 0.08 -4.33 -24.03
CA ASN A 147 -1.23 -4.50 -24.66
C ASN A 147 -2.41 -3.97 -23.82
N LYS A 148 -2.29 -3.93 -22.51
CA LYS A 148 -3.42 -3.63 -21.59
C LYS A 148 -3.19 -2.39 -20.73
N ILE A 149 -2.00 -1.79 -20.82
CA ILE A 149 -1.64 -0.58 -20.05
C ILE A 149 -1.05 0.45 -21.02
N ASN A 150 -1.49 1.69 -20.94
CA ASN A 150 -0.87 2.80 -21.64
C ASN A 150 0.35 3.29 -20.85
N THR A 151 1.47 2.61 -21.01
CA THR A 151 2.71 2.91 -20.29
C THR A 151 3.23 4.31 -20.58
N SER A 152 3.02 4.85 -21.78
CA SER A 152 3.41 6.24 -22.10
C SER A 152 2.69 7.24 -21.20
N ARG A 153 1.42 7.01 -20.89
CA ARG A 153 0.63 7.84 -19.99
C ARG A 153 1.09 7.73 -18.52
N ILE A 154 1.49 6.52 -18.10
CA ILE A 154 2.10 6.30 -16.78
C ILE A 154 3.43 7.04 -16.68
N LEU A 155 4.32 6.85 -17.67
CA LEU A 155 5.67 7.40 -17.68
C LEU A 155 5.71 8.93 -17.85
N ALA A 156 4.70 9.53 -18.49
CA ALA A 156 4.54 10.98 -18.55
C ALA A 156 4.38 11.60 -17.16
N LYS A 157 3.81 10.87 -16.20
CA LYS A 157 3.61 11.33 -14.82
C LYS A 157 4.68 10.82 -13.86
N TYR A 158 5.06 9.55 -14.01
CA TYR A 158 6.01 8.85 -13.16
C TYR A 158 7.10 8.21 -14.04
N PRO A 159 8.12 8.98 -14.44
CA PRO A 159 9.21 8.44 -15.22
C PRO A 159 9.96 7.36 -14.44
N ASP A 160 10.46 6.35 -15.17
CA ASP A 160 11.27 5.27 -14.60
C ASP A 160 10.61 4.52 -13.43
N CYS A 161 9.32 4.19 -13.56
CA CYS A 161 8.55 3.51 -12.52
C CYS A 161 8.13 2.08 -12.88
N LEU A 162 8.55 1.53 -14.03
CA LEU A 162 8.10 0.19 -14.42
C LEU A 162 8.98 -0.89 -13.78
N TRP A 163 8.32 -1.84 -13.15
CA TRP A 163 8.89 -3.11 -12.72
C TRP A 163 8.26 -4.20 -13.59
N VAL A 164 9.04 -4.78 -14.49
CA VAL A 164 8.52 -5.62 -15.56
C VAL A 164 9.00 -7.05 -15.42
N ALA A 165 8.05 -8.01 -15.46
CA ALA A 165 8.36 -9.43 -15.51
C ALA A 165 8.53 -9.91 -16.97
N ALA A 166 9.67 -10.53 -17.23
CA ALA A 166 9.95 -11.21 -18.49
C ALA A 166 11.02 -12.30 -18.26
N TYR A 167 10.63 -13.56 -18.32
CA TYR A 167 11.50 -14.71 -18.04
C TYR A 167 11.79 -15.52 -19.32
N ASN A 168 12.86 -16.31 -19.25
CA ASN A 168 13.14 -17.36 -20.23
C ASN A 168 12.65 -18.75 -19.82
N GLY A 169 11.93 -18.85 -18.68
CA GLY A 169 11.31 -20.09 -18.19
C GLY A 169 12.29 -21.11 -17.58
N LYS A 170 13.46 -20.68 -17.12
CA LYS A 170 14.49 -21.55 -16.52
C LYS A 170 15.03 -20.96 -15.21
N ILE A 171 15.58 -21.83 -14.35
CA ILE A 171 16.43 -21.39 -13.25
C ILE A 171 17.51 -20.46 -13.79
N ALA A 172 17.61 -19.27 -13.23
CA ALA A 172 18.59 -18.29 -13.64
C ALA A 172 19.50 -17.91 -12.46
N ASN A 173 20.79 -17.97 -12.65
CA ASN A 173 21.78 -17.45 -11.71
C ASN A 173 21.96 -15.95 -11.90
N ASP A 174 21.93 -15.49 -13.14
CA ASP A 174 22.18 -14.12 -13.55
C ASP A 174 21.16 -13.64 -14.58
N ALA A 175 20.92 -12.34 -14.63
CA ALA A 175 20.04 -11.71 -15.61
C ALA A 175 20.65 -11.76 -17.02
N ASN A 176 20.01 -12.48 -17.93
CA ASN A 176 20.42 -12.54 -19.34
C ASN A 176 19.72 -11.44 -20.14
N PHE A 177 20.42 -10.35 -20.43
CA PHE A 177 19.89 -9.18 -21.13
C PHE A 177 19.41 -9.45 -22.56
N GLY A 178 19.67 -10.63 -23.13
CA GLY A 178 19.03 -11.09 -24.37
C GLY A 178 17.50 -11.24 -24.25
N TYR A 179 16.98 -11.36 -23.02
CA TYR A 179 15.53 -11.45 -22.70
C TYR A 179 14.96 -10.19 -22.07
N PHE A 180 15.75 -9.11 -21.98
CA PHE A 180 15.30 -7.85 -21.41
C PHE A 180 14.05 -7.33 -22.15
N PRO A 181 12.98 -6.94 -21.43
CA PRO A 181 11.75 -6.46 -22.04
C PRO A 181 11.95 -5.04 -22.59
N SER A 182 12.60 -4.90 -23.75
CA SER A 182 12.95 -3.61 -24.36
C SER A 182 11.75 -2.67 -24.43
N MET A 183 11.58 -1.84 -23.40
CA MET A 183 10.59 -0.78 -23.31
C MET A 183 11.12 0.37 -22.45
N ASP A 184 10.59 1.58 -22.67
CA ASP A 184 10.98 2.77 -21.92
C ASP A 184 10.55 2.66 -20.46
N GLY A 185 11.28 3.35 -19.59
CA GLY A 185 10.87 3.55 -18.20
C GLY A 185 10.99 2.33 -17.27
N VAL A 186 11.63 1.24 -17.71
CA VAL A 186 11.92 0.10 -16.85
C VAL A 186 12.96 0.50 -15.81
N ALA A 187 12.59 0.41 -14.55
CA ALA A 187 13.45 0.65 -13.40
C ALA A 187 13.97 -0.66 -12.81
N ILE A 188 13.10 -1.68 -12.78
CA ILE A 188 13.39 -3.02 -12.27
C ILE A 188 12.90 -4.04 -13.30
N TRP A 189 13.72 -5.05 -13.54
CA TRP A 189 13.36 -6.21 -14.35
C TRP A 189 13.35 -7.47 -13.48
N GLN A 190 12.19 -8.13 -13.37
CA GLN A 190 12.07 -9.46 -12.78
C GLN A 190 12.36 -10.48 -13.87
N PHE A 191 13.47 -11.19 -13.74
CA PHE A 191 14.03 -12.01 -14.84
C PHE A 191 13.90 -13.52 -14.61
N THR A 192 13.48 -13.96 -13.43
CA THR A 192 13.26 -15.38 -13.10
C THR A 192 12.34 -15.52 -11.88
N ASP A 193 11.65 -16.64 -11.82
CA ASP A 193 10.86 -17.12 -10.69
C ASP A 193 11.64 -18.15 -9.82
N ASN A 194 12.90 -18.44 -10.20
CA ASN A 194 13.75 -19.37 -9.46
C ASN A 194 15.22 -18.97 -9.55
N TRP A 195 15.60 -18.01 -8.71
CA TRP A 195 16.96 -17.50 -8.66
C TRP A 195 17.91 -18.46 -7.96
N LYS A 196 18.96 -18.89 -8.65
CA LYS A 196 20.01 -19.76 -8.12
C LYS A 196 19.48 -21.05 -7.47
N GLY A 197 18.27 -21.49 -7.86
CA GLY A 197 17.61 -22.65 -7.26
C GLY A 197 16.97 -22.41 -5.90
N LEU A 198 16.84 -21.14 -5.45
CA LEU A 198 16.29 -20.77 -4.14
C LEU A 198 14.76 -20.68 -4.13
N SER A 199 14.08 -21.01 -5.23
CA SER A 199 12.61 -20.92 -5.37
C SER A 199 12.07 -19.54 -4.95
N VAL A 200 12.73 -18.48 -5.43
CA VAL A 200 12.38 -17.09 -5.18
C VAL A 200 12.48 -16.28 -6.47
N ASP A 201 11.55 -15.35 -6.66
CA ASP A 201 11.56 -14.41 -7.75
C ASP A 201 12.74 -13.45 -7.62
N SER A 202 13.48 -13.25 -8.71
CA SER A 202 14.62 -12.34 -8.68
C SER A 202 14.54 -11.24 -9.70
N ASN A 203 15.08 -10.15 -9.29
CA ASN A 203 15.01 -8.85 -9.90
C ASN A 203 16.40 -8.26 -10.11
N ILE A 204 16.54 -7.42 -11.15
CA ILE A 204 17.71 -6.59 -11.33
C ILE A 204 17.28 -5.14 -11.51
N ALA A 205 17.88 -4.24 -10.74
CA ALA A 205 17.70 -2.81 -10.96
C ALA A 205 18.40 -2.43 -12.29
N VAL A 206 17.69 -1.83 -13.22
CA VAL A 206 18.25 -1.37 -14.49
C VAL A 206 18.50 0.13 -14.52
N LYS A 207 18.19 0.78 -13.40
CA LYS A 207 18.52 2.18 -13.07
C LYS A 207 18.85 2.26 -11.58
N SER A 208 19.62 3.27 -11.17
CA SER A 208 19.84 3.55 -9.75
C SER A 208 18.55 4.06 -9.11
N LEU A 209 18.12 3.43 -8.01
CA LEU A 209 16.91 3.76 -7.28
C LEU A 209 17.28 4.41 -5.95
N LYS A 210 16.84 5.64 -5.73
CA LYS A 210 17.10 6.38 -4.49
C LYS A 210 15.93 6.23 -3.54
N ILE A 211 16.20 5.88 -2.30
CA ILE A 211 15.25 5.82 -1.20
C ILE A 211 15.59 6.94 -0.23
N ASP A 212 14.65 7.85 -0.02
CA ASP A 212 14.81 8.99 0.87
C ASP A 212 14.29 8.63 2.28
N ALA A 213 14.83 7.54 2.84
CA ALA A 213 14.49 7.12 4.18
C ALA A 213 15.00 8.14 5.20
N ASN A 214 14.24 9.18 5.46
CA ASN A 214 14.38 9.99 6.66
C ASN A 214 13.95 9.14 7.86
N VAL A 215 14.87 8.37 8.42
CA VAL A 215 14.64 7.45 9.55
C VAL A 215 14.24 8.19 10.83
N ASN A 216 14.27 9.54 10.83
CA ASN A 216 14.02 10.38 12.01
C ASN A 216 13.28 11.68 11.70
N LYS A 217 12.45 11.72 10.69
CA LYS A 217 11.39 12.73 10.71
C LYS A 217 10.10 11.99 11.00
N PRO A 218 9.40 12.26 12.13
CA PRO A 218 7.96 12.10 12.10
C PRO A 218 7.56 12.77 10.80
N VAL A 219 6.65 12.16 10.03
CA VAL A 219 6.03 12.84 8.90
C VAL A 219 5.49 14.13 9.46
N SER A 220 6.31 15.17 9.42
CA SER A 220 5.79 16.49 9.34
C SER A 220 5.18 16.49 7.92
N GLN A 221 3.89 16.20 7.86
CA GLN A 221 3.06 16.85 6.86
C GLN A 221 3.65 18.25 6.72
N PRO A 222 3.68 18.84 5.50
CA PRO A 222 3.99 20.24 5.45
C PRO A 222 3.09 20.87 6.51
N VAL A 223 3.71 21.37 7.56
CA VAL A 223 3.04 22.21 8.53
C VAL A 223 2.77 23.47 7.75
N ASN A 224 1.70 23.43 6.98
CA ASN A 224 0.92 24.61 6.79
C ASN A 224 0.41 24.89 8.21
N THR A 225 1.02 25.84 8.86
CA THR A 225 0.48 26.51 10.04
C THR A 225 -0.78 27.27 9.62
N SER A 226 -1.80 26.55 9.22
CA SER A 226 -3.17 27.01 9.27
C SER A 226 -3.80 26.27 10.45
N THR A 227 -4.14 27.01 11.46
CA THR A 227 -4.88 26.62 12.67
C THR A 227 -6.34 26.24 12.35
N GLN A 228 -6.62 25.62 11.21
CA GLN A 228 -7.94 25.12 10.83
C GLN A 228 -7.94 23.60 10.87
N PRO A 229 -8.90 22.96 11.56
CA PRO A 229 -9.07 21.51 11.55
C PRO A 229 -9.16 20.99 10.11
N LYS A 230 -8.41 19.93 9.80
CA LYS A 230 -8.39 19.34 8.46
C LYS A 230 -9.75 18.69 8.18
N THR A 231 -10.31 18.96 7.01
CA THR A 231 -11.52 18.29 6.53
C THR A 231 -11.20 17.51 5.26
N TRP A 232 -11.83 16.33 5.09
CA TRP A 232 -11.73 15.52 3.86
C TRP A 232 -13.04 14.81 3.60
N THR A 233 -13.32 14.46 2.36
CA THR A 233 -14.50 13.66 1.99
C THR A 233 -14.04 12.25 1.68
N ASP A 234 -14.72 11.26 2.28
CA ASP A 234 -14.46 9.85 2.01
C ASP A 234 -15.15 9.38 0.71
N VAL A 235 -14.88 8.12 0.35
CA VAL A 235 -15.42 7.52 -0.88
C VAL A 235 -16.94 7.31 -0.84
N GLN A 236 -17.56 7.42 0.33
CA GLN A 236 -19.03 7.35 0.51
C GLN A 236 -19.67 8.75 0.45
N GLY A 237 -18.86 9.78 0.19
CA GLY A 237 -19.31 11.18 0.13
C GLY A 237 -19.50 11.82 1.49
N MET A 238 -19.02 11.19 2.58
CA MET A 238 -19.13 11.72 3.93
C MET A 238 -17.95 12.65 4.21
N THR A 239 -18.23 13.88 4.65
CA THR A 239 -17.20 14.84 5.02
C THR A 239 -16.76 14.62 6.46
N TRP A 240 -15.49 14.28 6.63
CA TRP A 240 -14.82 14.09 7.91
C TRP A 240 -14.14 15.37 8.36
N HIS A 241 -14.14 15.59 9.68
CA HIS A 241 -13.49 16.69 10.35
C HIS A 241 -12.47 16.13 11.34
N GLU A 242 -11.22 16.55 11.22
CA GLU A 242 -10.17 16.15 12.17
C GLU A 242 -10.47 16.75 13.56
N GLU A 243 -10.57 15.88 14.53
CA GLU A 243 -10.78 16.26 15.93
C GLU A 243 -10.31 15.11 16.82
N HIS A 244 -9.38 15.39 17.69
CA HIS A 244 -8.86 14.40 18.65
C HIS A 244 -9.55 14.56 19.99
N GLY A 245 -10.17 13.49 20.46
CA GLY A 245 -10.88 13.51 21.73
C GLY A 245 -11.07 12.12 22.32
N THR A 246 -11.71 12.09 23.46
CA THR A 246 -12.16 10.87 24.13
C THR A 246 -13.68 10.91 24.28
N PHE A 247 -14.35 9.87 23.81
CA PHE A 247 -15.79 9.68 24.00
C PHE A 247 -16.04 8.58 25.01
N ILE A 248 -16.84 8.89 26.04
CA ILE A 248 -17.28 7.90 27.04
C ILE A 248 -18.71 7.52 26.72
N THR A 249 -18.94 6.24 26.42
CA THR A 249 -20.26 5.73 26.06
C THR A 249 -21.26 5.89 27.21
N GLY A 250 -22.45 6.44 26.95
CA GLY A 250 -23.54 6.56 27.92
C GLY A 250 -24.40 5.31 28.07
N GLY A 251 -24.30 4.41 27.10
CA GLY A 251 -25.04 3.14 27.02
C GLY A 251 -24.30 2.15 26.15
N ALA A 252 -24.96 1.06 25.79
CA ALA A 252 -24.40 0.08 24.83
C ALA A 252 -24.36 0.66 23.42
N ILE A 253 -23.16 0.78 22.82
CA ILE A 253 -22.94 1.35 21.49
C ILE A 253 -22.20 0.36 20.60
N ASN A 254 -22.69 0.19 19.38
CA ASN A 254 -22.05 -0.67 18.37
C ASN A 254 -20.83 0.03 17.75
N LEU A 255 -19.67 -0.61 17.84
CA LEU A 255 -18.46 -0.30 17.12
C LEU A 255 -18.41 -1.15 15.85
N ARG A 256 -18.17 -0.55 14.70
CA ARG A 256 -18.27 -1.19 13.38
C ARG A 256 -17.02 -0.94 12.53
N TRP A 257 -16.84 -1.76 11.48
CA TRP A 257 -15.74 -1.58 10.52
C TRP A 257 -15.97 -0.45 9.49
N GLY A 258 -17.13 0.16 9.45
CA GLY A 258 -17.42 1.29 8.58
C GLY A 258 -18.45 2.23 9.20
N ALA A 259 -18.44 3.49 8.81
CA ALA A 259 -19.31 4.54 9.33
C ALA A 259 -20.74 4.46 8.73
N ASN A 260 -21.35 3.29 8.79
CA ASN A 260 -22.75 3.06 8.43
C ASN A 260 -23.35 1.93 9.26
N THR A 261 -24.68 1.93 9.37
CA THR A 261 -25.42 0.96 10.22
C THR A 261 -25.46 -0.47 9.67
N GLN A 262 -25.09 -0.67 8.39
CA GLN A 262 -25.05 -1.98 7.73
C GLN A 262 -23.64 -2.60 7.79
N SER A 263 -22.62 -1.81 8.17
CA SER A 263 -21.26 -2.30 8.27
C SER A 263 -21.12 -3.36 9.37
N THR A 264 -20.22 -4.31 9.14
CA THR A 264 -19.95 -5.43 10.06
C THR A 264 -19.59 -4.93 11.46
N LEU A 265 -20.22 -5.56 12.46
CA LEU A 265 -19.98 -5.27 13.85
C LEU A 265 -18.59 -5.76 14.29
N ILE A 266 -17.83 -4.89 14.96
CA ILE A 266 -16.59 -5.26 15.64
C ILE A 266 -16.91 -5.74 17.05
N ALA A 267 -17.65 -4.90 17.80
CA ALA A 267 -18.07 -5.16 19.19
C ALA A 267 -19.24 -4.27 19.58
N THR A 268 -19.97 -4.64 20.61
CA THR A 268 -20.87 -3.74 21.33
C THR A 268 -20.16 -3.28 22.59
N LEU A 269 -19.86 -2.00 22.67
CA LEU A 269 -19.19 -1.38 23.81
C LEU A 269 -20.21 -1.11 24.91
N PRO A 270 -19.99 -1.53 26.16
CA PRO A 270 -20.87 -1.22 27.27
C PRO A 270 -20.80 0.27 27.66
N ALA A 271 -21.75 0.72 28.46
CA ALA A 271 -21.72 2.05 29.08
C ALA A 271 -20.42 2.27 29.86
N GLY A 272 -19.86 3.48 29.78
CA GLY A 272 -18.61 3.85 30.46
C GLY A 272 -17.35 3.46 29.70
N SER A 273 -17.46 2.87 28.48
CA SER A 273 -16.28 2.58 27.65
C SER A 273 -15.62 3.87 27.16
N GLU A 274 -14.31 4.00 27.36
CA GLU A 274 -13.52 5.12 26.84
C GLU A 274 -13.06 4.81 25.42
N VAL A 275 -13.40 5.68 24.45
CA VAL A 275 -13.05 5.56 23.05
C VAL A 275 -12.30 6.81 22.62
N LYS A 276 -11.01 6.67 22.33
CA LYS A 276 -10.23 7.74 21.69
C LYS A 276 -10.59 7.80 20.22
N TYR A 277 -10.89 8.99 19.72
CA TYR A 277 -11.20 9.23 18.30
C TYR A 277 -10.30 10.33 17.72
N ASN A 278 -10.09 10.30 16.42
CA ASN A 278 -9.25 11.26 15.69
C ASN A 278 -9.99 12.05 14.62
N ALA A 279 -11.25 11.71 14.36
CA ALA A 279 -12.11 12.45 13.45
C ALA A 279 -13.59 12.16 13.71
N TRP A 280 -14.44 13.04 13.18
CA TRP A 280 -15.89 12.84 13.16
C TRP A 280 -16.48 13.22 11.80
N ALA A 281 -17.60 12.60 11.44
CA ALA A 281 -18.40 12.96 10.28
C ALA A 281 -19.88 12.85 10.56
N ARG A 282 -20.70 13.58 9.81
CA ARG A 282 -22.16 13.52 9.91
C ARG A 282 -22.74 12.89 8.68
N ASP A 283 -23.57 11.85 8.84
CA ASP A 283 -24.30 11.24 7.76
C ASP A 283 -25.62 11.96 7.46
N ASN A 284 -26.25 11.56 6.35
CA ASN A 284 -27.53 12.14 5.89
C ASN A 284 -28.72 11.85 6.84
N ALA A 285 -28.56 10.91 7.79
CA ALA A 285 -29.57 10.62 8.81
C ALA A 285 -29.31 11.40 10.11
N GLY A 286 -28.34 12.32 10.11
CA GLY A 286 -28.01 13.18 11.23
C GLY A 286 -27.16 12.51 12.32
N ARG A 287 -26.66 11.28 12.08
CA ARG A 287 -25.75 10.60 13.01
C ARG A 287 -24.35 11.16 12.86
N VAL A 288 -23.71 11.44 13.98
CA VAL A 288 -22.30 11.81 14.06
C VAL A 288 -21.50 10.56 14.37
N TRP A 289 -20.72 10.14 13.39
CA TRP A 289 -19.79 9.02 13.47
C TRP A 289 -18.45 9.49 14.00
N LEU A 290 -17.87 8.76 14.93
CA LEU A 290 -16.53 8.95 15.45
C LEU A 290 -15.61 7.90 14.86
N GLN A 291 -14.44 8.30 14.39
CA GLN A 291 -13.41 7.42 13.84
C GLN A 291 -12.42 7.07 14.94
N GLN A 292 -12.38 5.79 15.33
CA GLN A 292 -11.48 5.24 16.33
C GLN A 292 -10.28 4.58 15.65
N PRO A 293 -9.05 5.11 15.81
CA PRO A 293 -7.86 4.42 15.33
C PRO A 293 -7.63 3.12 16.13
N ARG A 294 -7.28 2.05 15.42
CA ARG A 294 -7.00 0.73 16.01
C ARG A 294 -5.58 0.28 15.69
N GLU A 295 -5.00 -0.55 16.58
CA GLU A 295 -3.62 -1.03 16.48
C GLU A 295 -3.33 -1.84 15.20
N ASN A 296 -4.36 -2.46 14.60
CA ASN A 296 -4.24 -3.23 13.36
C ASN A 296 -4.27 -2.36 12.09
N GLY A 297 -4.24 -1.01 12.22
CA GLY A 297 -4.26 -0.07 11.11
C GLY A 297 -5.62 0.10 10.42
N HIS A 298 -6.68 -0.52 10.95
CA HIS A 298 -8.07 -0.22 10.59
C HIS A 298 -8.65 0.79 11.57
N ASP A 299 -9.63 1.57 11.11
CA ASP A 299 -10.43 2.37 12.01
C ASP A 299 -11.71 1.63 12.41
N GLY A 300 -12.12 1.81 13.65
CA GLY A 300 -13.46 1.47 14.11
C GLY A 300 -14.35 2.71 14.04
N TYR A 301 -15.65 2.51 13.86
CA TYR A 301 -16.61 3.60 13.75
C TYR A 301 -17.78 3.37 14.69
N LEU A 302 -18.14 4.39 15.43
CA LEU A 302 -19.30 4.36 16.33
C LEU A 302 -20.07 5.67 16.27
N VAL A 303 -21.36 5.62 16.59
CA VAL A 303 -22.18 6.83 16.66
C VAL A 303 -22.02 7.47 18.03
N GLY A 304 -21.51 8.69 18.07
CA GLY A 304 -21.38 9.47 19.31
C GLY A 304 -22.58 10.38 19.57
N ARG A 305 -23.37 10.71 18.51
CA ARG A 305 -24.49 11.65 18.61
C ARG A 305 -25.48 11.43 17.46
N VAL A 306 -26.76 11.71 17.69
CA VAL A 306 -27.79 11.83 16.65
C VAL A 306 -28.49 13.18 16.79
N GLY A 307 -28.43 14.00 15.75
CA GLY A 307 -28.90 15.39 15.84
C GLY A 307 -28.14 16.17 16.94
N THR A 308 -28.84 16.60 17.97
CA THR A 308 -28.30 17.29 19.15
C THR A 308 -28.09 16.35 20.35
N GLU A 309 -28.64 15.13 20.29
CA GLU A 309 -28.58 14.16 21.39
C GLU A 309 -27.27 13.37 21.37
N ALA A 310 -26.43 13.57 22.38
CA ALA A 310 -25.21 12.81 22.58
C ALA A 310 -25.50 11.46 23.26
N TRP A 311 -24.86 10.39 22.77
CA TRP A 311 -25.00 9.05 23.32
C TRP A 311 -23.94 8.73 24.39
N GLY A 312 -23.27 9.78 24.86
CA GLY A 312 -22.22 9.72 25.87
C GLY A 312 -21.62 11.08 26.12
N THR A 313 -20.46 11.10 26.73
CA THR A 313 -19.76 12.34 27.13
C THR A 313 -18.48 12.50 26.30
N PHE A 314 -18.28 13.67 25.74
CA PHE A 314 -17.05 14.05 25.05
C PHE A 314 -16.10 14.75 26.04
N LYS A 315 -14.81 14.36 26.02
CA LYS A 315 -13.72 14.95 26.79
C LYS A 315 -12.58 15.41 25.89
#